data_dce37dcd712ee306f6c4c31cd187db83
#
_entry.id   dce37dcd712ee306f6c4c31cd187db83
#
_cell.length_a   1.000
_cell.length_b   1.000
_cell.length_c   1.000
_cell.angle_alpha   90.00
_cell.angle_beta   90.00
_cell.angle_gamma   90.00
#
_symmetry.space_group_name_H-M   'P 1'
#
loop_
_entity.id
_entity.type
_entity.pdbx_description
1 polymer ?
#
loop_
_entity_poly.entity_id
_entity_poly.type
_entity_poly.pdbx_seq_one_letter_code
_entity_poly.pdbx_strand_id
1 'polypeptide(L)'
;MVTLYDSGVYLLNGQTLVTEAEAAAQGKYKKEEAAKGTMAYGILQAHNTGSNPDELKIKFDAITSHDLTYVGIIQTARASGMTEFPLPYVLTNCHNSLCAVGGTINEDDHKFALSAAHKYGGIYVPTNMANIHSYNRETMSGCGRMILGSDSHTRYGALGTMAVGEGGGELAKQLVGRTYDFARPGVIAIYLTGRPRPGVGPHDVALSICGAVYKNGYVKNKVMEFVGPGIANLPMEYRNAIDVMTTETTCWSSIWVTDEKTKNYFTIHGRPDAYKEMHPADVAYYDGCVYIDLSTVESTIAMPMHPSNTYTIHELQENAEDILHLIQDNANKQIKGAKMDIVSKLHDGAVWVEQGEIAGCAGGTFDNICAAADILRGRSCGNGAFSLSIYPAPCPPLRS
;
A
#
# COMPACT_ATOMS: atom_id res chain seq x y z
N MET A 1 -19.30 -6.48 5.78
CA MET A 1 -19.23 -5.27 6.67
C MET A 1 -17.91 -5.30 7.42
N VAL A 2 -17.27 -4.15 7.60
CA VAL A 2 -16.05 -4.01 8.40
C VAL A 2 -16.43 -3.77 9.85
N THR A 3 -15.83 -4.53 10.78
CA THR A 3 -16.08 -4.40 12.22
C THR A 3 -14.77 -4.05 12.91
N LEU A 4 -14.77 -3.00 13.73
CA LEU A 4 -13.64 -2.60 14.56
C LEU A 4 -13.85 -3.13 15.99
N TYR A 5 -12.79 -3.70 16.56
CA TYR A 5 -12.80 -4.14 17.96
C TYR A 5 -12.31 -2.98 18.85
N ASP A 6 -13.05 -2.68 19.91
CA ASP A 6 -12.74 -1.56 20.83
C ASP A 6 -11.59 -1.86 21.79
N SER A 7 -11.14 -3.11 21.86
CA SER A 7 -10.04 -3.59 22.71
C SER A 7 -9.05 -4.42 21.91
N GLY A 8 -7.90 -4.72 22.51
CA GLY A 8 -6.95 -5.65 21.93
C GLY A 8 -7.50 -7.07 21.81
N VAL A 9 -6.87 -7.85 20.94
CA VAL A 9 -7.24 -9.23 20.67
C VAL A 9 -6.03 -10.15 20.68
N TYR A 10 -6.26 -11.41 21.03
CA TYR A 10 -5.32 -12.49 20.81
C TYR A 10 -5.74 -13.28 19.57
N LEU A 11 -4.76 -13.62 18.77
CA LEU A 11 -4.90 -14.57 17.66
C LEU A 11 -4.23 -15.88 18.04
N LEU A 12 -5.01 -16.95 18.05
CA LEU A 12 -4.54 -18.28 18.42
C LEU A 12 -4.38 -19.15 17.17
N ASN A 13 -3.19 -19.74 17.02
CA ASN A 13 -2.83 -20.62 15.89
C ASN A 13 -3.14 -19.99 14.52
N GLY A 14 -3.04 -18.67 14.39
CA GLY A 14 -3.34 -17.94 13.17
C GLY A 14 -4.81 -17.91 12.72
N GLN A 15 -5.73 -18.45 13.54
CA GLN A 15 -7.13 -18.69 13.12
C GLN A 15 -8.20 -18.18 14.08
N THR A 16 -7.98 -18.27 15.37
CA THR A 16 -9.03 -17.95 16.36
C THR A 16 -8.77 -16.63 17.04
N LEU A 17 -9.68 -15.69 16.85
CA LEU A 17 -9.66 -14.42 17.59
C LEU A 17 -10.31 -14.60 18.97
N VAL A 18 -9.62 -14.09 19.99
CA VAL A 18 -10.08 -14.03 21.38
C VAL A 18 -9.89 -12.60 21.88
N THR A 19 -10.93 -11.99 22.41
CA THR A 19 -10.84 -10.64 22.98
C THR A 19 -10.01 -10.61 24.27
N GLU A 20 -9.49 -9.44 24.65
CA GLU A 20 -8.79 -9.28 25.94
C GLU A 20 -9.65 -9.74 27.12
N ALA A 21 -10.95 -9.46 27.10
CA ALA A 21 -11.88 -9.85 28.18
C ALA A 21 -12.04 -11.38 28.29
N GLU A 22 -12.21 -12.06 27.15
CA GLU A 22 -12.27 -13.52 27.11
C GLU A 22 -10.97 -14.18 27.52
N ALA A 23 -9.83 -13.63 27.09
CA ALA A 23 -8.50 -14.11 27.44
C ALA A 23 -8.21 -13.92 28.94
N ALA A 24 -8.61 -12.77 29.51
CA ALA A 24 -8.49 -12.50 30.94
C ALA A 24 -9.31 -13.48 31.80
N ALA A 25 -10.51 -13.82 31.35
CA ALA A 25 -11.34 -14.83 32.03
C ALA A 25 -10.69 -16.22 32.05
N GLN A 26 -9.85 -16.54 31.06
CA GLN A 26 -9.10 -17.79 31.01
C GLN A 26 -7.81 -17.77 31.83
N GLY A 27 -7.27 -16.58 32.17
CA GLY A 27 -6.04 -16.41 32.95
C GLY A 27 -4.78 -17.00 32.31
N LYS A 28 -4.80 -17.23 30.98
CA LYS A 28 -3.83 -18.11 30.31
C LYS A 28 -2.73 -17.37 29.55
N TYR A 29 -3.00 -16.12 29.09
CA TYR A 29 -2.10 -15.41 28.17
C TYR A 29 -1.52 -14.15 28.82
N LYS A 30 -0.23 -13.91 28.58
CA LYS A 30 0.47 -12.68 28.99
C LYS A 30 0.63 -11.78 27.78
N LYS A 31 0.08 -10.57 27.87
CA LYS A 31 0.05 -9.58 26.77
C LYS A 31 1.45 -9.26 26.23
N GLU A 32 2.40 -8.98 27.11
CA GLU A 32 3.77 -8.60 26.74
C GLU A 32 4.49 -9.72 25.98
N GLU A 33 4.24 -10.98 26.33
CA GLU A 33 4.83 -12.12 25.63
C GLU A 33 4.12 -12.37 24.30
N ALA A 34 2.79 -12.33 24.29
CA ALA A 34 2.01 -12.54 23.09
C ALA A 34 2.21 -11.42 22.02
N ALA A 35 2.48 -10.18 22.44
CA ALA A 35 2.83 -9.08 21.53
C ALA A 35 4.09 -9.36 20.71
N LYS A 36 5.03 -10.14 21.25
CA LYS A 36 6.23 -10.59 20.52
C LYS A 36 5.92 -11.63 19.45
N GLY A 37 4.74 -12.22 19.48
CA GLY A 37 4.27 -13.22 18.53
C GLY A 37 3.80 -12.66 17.20
N THR A 38 3.71 -11.35 17.03
CA THR A 38 3.34 -10.73 15.73
C THR A 38 4.50 -10.80 14.74
N MET A 39 4.21 -10.93 13.45
CA MET A 39 5.23 -10.86 12.39
C MET A 39 5.93 -9.51 12.39
N ALA A 40 5.16 -8.44 12.62
CA ALA A 40 5.68 -7.08 12.71
C ALA A 40 6.76 -6.94 13.78
N TYR A 41 6.52 -7.48 14.98
CA TYR A 41 7.53 -7.47 16.04
C TYR A 41 8.82 -8.18 15.61
N GLY A 42 8.70 -9.37 15.05
CA GLY A 42 9.85 -10.17 14.60
C GLY A 42 10.70 -9.44 13.55
N ILE A 43 10.08 -8.80 12.55
CA ILE A 43 10.78 -8.04 11.51
C ILE A 43 11.47 -6.81 12.12
N LEU A 44 10.76 -6.04 12.94
CA LEU A 44 11.31 -4.84 13.57
C LEU A 44 12.51 -5.17 14.46
N GLN A 45 12.44 -6.25 15.24
CA GLN A 45 13.57 -6.67 16.10
C GLN A 45 14.76 -7.14 15.28
N ALA A 46 14.55 -7.84 14.17
CA ALA A 46 15.63 -8.29 13.29
C ALA A 46 16.42 -7.12 12.66
N HIS A 47 15.79 -5.96 12.49
CA HIS A 47 16.40 -4.76 11.89
C HIS A 47 16.81 -3.70 12.94
N ASN A 48 16.47 -3.92 14.21
CA ASN A 48 16.81 -3.00 15.30
C ASN A 48 18.28 -3.17 15.70
N THR A 49 19.08 -2.13 15.53
CA THR A 49 20.47 -2.08 15.95
C THR A 49 20.64 -1.50 17.36
N GLY A 50 19.56 -1.01 17.97
CA GLY A 50 19.52 -0.52 19.34
C GLY A 50 19.32 -1.65 20.34
N SER A 51 19.63 -1.39 21.62
CA SER A 51 19.40 -2.34 22.73
C SER A 51 18.01 -2.25 23.35
N ASN A 52 17.30 -1.14 23.13
CA ASN A 52 15.94 -0.94 23.65
C ASN A 52 14.92 -1.47 22.66
N PRO A 53 14.08 -2.46 23.01
CA PRO A 53 13.06 -3.00 22.12
C PRO A 53 11.88 -2.05 21.87
N ASP A 54 11.73 -0.99 22.64
CA ASP A 54 10.64 -0.01 22.54
C ASP A 54 11.08 1.28 21.85
N GLU A 55 12.38 1.55 21.76
CA GLU A 55 12.98 2.66 21.02
C GLU A 55 13.88 2.09 19.92
N LEU A 56 13.31 1.93 18.76
CA LEU A 56 13.93 1.22 17.64
C LEU A 56 14.94 2.11 16.90
N LYS A 57 16.05 1.51 16.49
CA LYS A 57 17.06 2.09 15.61
C LYS A 57 17.23 1.21 14.38
N ILE A 58 16.34 1.42 13.41
CA ILE A 58 16.22 0.53 12.25
C ILE A 58 17.26 0.84 11.19
N LYS A 59 17.83 -0.23 10.63
CA LYS A 59 18.53 -0.22 9.34
C LYS A 59 17.72 -0.98 8.31
N PHE A 60 17.53 -0.37 7.15
CA PHE A 60 16.81 -0.97 6.04
C PHE A 60 17.73 -1.82 5.16
N ASP A 61 17.17 -2.82 4.47
CA ASP A 61 17.89 -3.66 3.51
C ASP A 61 18.09 -2.99 2.16
N ALA A 62 17.19 -2.08 1.79
CA ALA A 62 17.26 -1.30 0.56
C ALA A 62 16.47 -0.01 0.70
N ILE A 63 16.77 0.94 -0.17
CA ILE A 63 15.99 2.17 -0.34
C ILE A 63 15.58 2.36 -1.78
N THR A 64 14.49 3.11 -1.99
CA THR A 64 13.96 3.39 -3.33
C THR A 64 13.41 4.81 -3.42
N SER A 65 13.62 5.44 -4.57
CA SER A 65 13.14 6.80 -4.84
C SER A 65 12.70 6.95 -6.29
N HIS A 66 11.90 7.95 -6.52
CA HIS A 66 11.46 8.34 -7.86
C HIS A 66 12.00 9.74 -8.24
N ASP A 67 11.81 10.10 -9.48
CA ASP A 67 12.35 11.30 -10.13
C ASP A 67 11.95 12.64 -9.49
N LEU A 68 10.86 12.68 -8.70
CA LEU A 68 10.53 13.90 -7.93
C LEU A 68 11.38 14.09 -6.67
N THR A 69 12.09 13.07 -6.19
CA THR A 69 12.69 13.09 -4.85
C THR A 69 14.18 12.76 -4.80
N TYR A 70 14.69 11.87 -5.65
CA TYR A 70 16.07 11.38 -5.53
C TYR A 70 17.14 12.48 -5.69
N VAL A 71 16.89 13.52 -6.49
CA VAL A 71 17.86 14.62 -6.67
C VAL A 71 18.16 15.28 -5.33
N GLY A 72 17.13 15.75 -4.63
CA GLY A 72 17.26 16.37 -3.32
C GLY A 72 17.87 15.44 -2.26
N ILE A 73 17.47 14.16 -2.26
CA ILE A 73 17.98 13.14 -1.33
C ILE A 73 19.49 12.95 -1.53
N ILE A 74 19.93 12.72 -2.77
CA ILE A 74 21.33 12.46 -3.10
C ILE A 74 22.19 13.70 -2.86
N GLN A 75 21.70 14.90 -3.23
CA GLN A 75 22.41 16.15 -2.97
C GLN A 75 22.59 16.39 -1.47
N THR A 76 21.57 16.15 -0.66
CA THR A 76 21.63 16.28 0.80
C THR A 76 22.62 15.27 1.41
N ALA A 77 22.57 14.02 0.99
CA ALA A 77 23.51 12.99 1.44
C ALA A 77 24.95 13.31 1.03
N ARG A 78 25.16 13.77 -0.21
CA ARG A 78 26.48 14.18 -0.70
C ARG A 78 27.04 15.37 0.11
N ALA A 79 26.22 16.37 0.39
CA ALA A 79 26.62 17.51 1.23
C ALA A 79 26.94 17.08 2.67
N SER A 80 26.38 15.94 3.12
CA SER A 80 26.64 15.33 4.43
C SER A 80 27.79 14.32 4.43
N GLY A 81 28.57 14.22 3.35
CA GLY A 81 29.79 13.41 3.28
C GLY A 81 29.62 12.01 2.66
N MET A 82 28.50 11.72 2.00
CA MET A 82 28.30 10.46 1.28
C MET A 82 29.31 10.32 0.12
N THR A 83 29.97 9.16 0.04
CA THR A 83 30.95 8.82 -1.03
C THR A 83 30.48 7.69 -1.93
N GLU A 84 29.58 6.83 -1.43
CA GLU A 84 28.95 5.70 -2.13
C GLU A 84 27.58 5.42 -1.52
N PHE A 85 26.72 4.66 -2.19
CA PHE A 85 25.49 4.17 -1.59
C PHE A 85 25.79 2.98 -0.68
N PRO A 86 25.54 3.09 0.63
CA PRO A 86 25.92 2.05 1.60
C PRO A 86 24.99 0.82 1.57
N LEU A 87 23.89 0.90 0.83
CA LEU A 87 22.89 -0.15 0.67
C LEU A 87 22.28 -0.04 -0.75
N PRO A 88 21.64 -1.11 -1.26
CA PRO A 88 20.97 -1.06 -2.55
C PRO A 88 20.00 0.12 -2.65
N TYR A 89 20.19 0.96 -3.64
CA TYR A 89 19.35 2.14 -3.89
C TYR A 89 18.78 2.12 -5.31
N VAL A 90 17.46 2.04 -5.41
CA VAL A 90 16.73 2.02 -6.68
C VAL A 90 16.26 3.42 -7.03
N LEU A 91 16.63 3.90 -8.20
CA LEU A 91 16.28 5.21 -8.75
C LEU A 91 15.36 5.01 -9.96
N THR A 92 14.06 5.28 -9.80
CA THR A 92 13.06 5.07 -10.85
C THR A 92 12.62 6.39 -11.47
N ASN A 93 12.41 6.39 -12.79
CA ASN A 93 11.93 7.53 -13.56
C ASN A 93 10.49 7.27 -14.01
N CYS A 94 9.54 7.43 -13.11
CA CYS A 94 8.17 7.01 -13.32
C CYS A 94 7.10 8.08 -13.05
N HIS A 95 7.42 9.18 -12.36
CA HIS A 95 6.46 10.26 -12.09
C HIS A 95 6.51 11.35 -13.17
N ASN A 96 7.69 11.71 -13.63
CA ASN A 96 7.91 12.72 -14.68
C ASN A 96 8.39 12.08 -16.00
N SER A 97 7.89 10.90 -16.33
CA SER A 97 8.28 10.15 -17.52
C SER A 97 7.66 10.64 -18.83
N LEU A 98 6.79 11.67 -18.76
CA LEU A 98 6.20 12.31 -19.94
C LEU A 98 7.24 13.22 -20.65
N CYS A 99 8.28 12.61 -21.21
CA CYS A 99 9.36 13.30 -21.90
C CYS A 99 8.87 14.14 -23.10
N ALA A 100 7.67 13.89 -23.59
CA ALA A 100 7.05 14.61 -24.71
C ALA A 100 6.49 15.99 -24.35
N VAL A 101 6.45 16.37 -23.07
CA VAL A 101 5.88 17.65 -22.62
C VAL A 101 6.85 18.82 -22.75
N GLY A 102 8.09 18.56 -23.19
CA GLY A 102 9.04 19.58 -23.59
C GLY A 102 9.74 20.33 -22.45
N GLY A 103 9.77 19.76 -21.25
CA GLY A 103 10.52 20.31 -20.11
C GLY A 103 11.88 19.66 -19.96
N THR A 104 12.96 20.43 -20.05
CA THR A 104 14.33 19.91 -19.86
C THR A 104 14.63 19.51 -18.40
N ILE A 105 13.90 20.06 -17.45
CA ILE A 105 14.05 19.75 -16.02
C ILE A 105 13.93 18.25 -15.74
N ASN A 106 12.91 17.58 -16.27
CA ASN A 106 12.70 16.16 -16.03
C ASN A 106 13.82 15.31 -16.64
N GLU A 107 14.29 15.69 -17.84
CA GLU A 107 15.39 15.00 -18.50
C GLU A 107 16.73 15.22 -17.75
N ASP A 108 16.94 16.39 -17.17
CA ASP A 108 18.10 16.66 -16.33
C ASP A 108 18.08 15.84 -15.04
N ASP A 109 16.91 15.67 -14.42
CA ASP A 109 16.74 14.79 -13.26
C ASP A 109 17.05 13.33 -13.62
N HIS A 110 16.60 12.84 -14.78
CA HIS A 110 16.91 11.49 -15.27
C HIS A 110 18.39 11.30 -15.56
N LYS A 111 19.03 12.28 -16.17
CA LYS A 111 20.50 12.29 -16.37
C LYS A 111 21.26 12.32 -15.05
N PHE A 112 20.78 13.11 -14.09
CA PHE A 112 21.34 13.14 -12.75
C PHE A 112 21.27 11.75 -12.10
N ALA A 113 20.10 11.08 -12.13
CA ALA A 113 19.93 9.75 -11.56
C ALA A 113 20.87 8.72 -12.19
N LEU A 114 20.97 8.71 -13.52
CA LEU A 114 21.90 7.82 -14.25
C LEU A 114 23.35 8.06 -13.81
N SER A 115 23.78 9.32 -13.79
CA SER A 115 25.14 9.69 -13.38
C SER A 115 25.41 9.36 -11.90
N ALA A 116 24.42 9.54 -11.03
CA ALA A 116 24.51 9.21 -9.61
C ALA A 116 24.58 7.68 -9.39
N ALA A 117 23.77 6.90 -10.10
CA ALA A 117 23.83 5.44 -10.05
C ALA A 117 25.21 4.91 -10.48
N HIS A 118 25.78 5.44 -11.58
CA HIS A 118 27.14 5.10 -12.01
C HIS A 118 28.20 5.49 -10.99
N LYS A 119 28.06 6.68 -10.40
CA LYS A 119 29.06 7.22 -9.49
C LYS A 119 29.05 6.55 -8.12
N TYR A 120 27.87 6.26 -7.58
CA TYR A 120 27.68 5.84 -6.20
C TYR A 120 27.25 4.36 -6.06
N GLY A 121 27.04 3.62 -7.16
CA GLY A 121 26.71 2.19 -7.15
C GLY A 121 25.21 1.88 -7.05
N GLY A 122 24.33 2.75 -7.58
CA GLY A 122 22.87 2.56 -7.55
C GLY A 122 22.29 1.72 -8.69
N ILE A 123 21.01 1.43 -8.59
CA ILE A 123 20.21 0.76 -9.63
C ILE A 123 19.37 1.83 -10.33
N TYR A 124 19.65 2.06 -11.62
CA TYR A 124 18.91 3.02 -12.43
C TYR A 124 17.80 2.32 -13.23
N VAL A 125 16.57 2.78 -13.09
CA VAL A 125 15.41 2.29 -13.86
C VAL A 125 14.95 3.42 -14.79
N PRO A 126 15.16 3.29 -16.12
CA PRO A 126 14.78 4.33 -17.08
C PRO A 126 13.27 4.52 -17.18
N THR A 127 12.88 5.64 -17.81
CA THR A 127 11.49 5.93 -18.13
C THR A 127 10.83 4.83 -18.94
N ASN A 128 9.53 4.63 -18.73
CA ASN A 128 8.68 3.68 -19.45
C ASN A 128 9.09 2.20 -19.29
N MET A 129 10.00 1.88 -18.38
CA MET A 129 10.36 0.50 -18.07
C MET A 129 9.46 -0.08 -16.97
N ALA A 130 9.33 0.62 -15.86
CA ALA A 130 8.49 0.20 -14.74
C ALA A 130 8.13 1.40 -13.85
N ASN A 131 7.00 1.33 -13.15
CA ASN A 131 6.77 2.21 -12.01
C ASN A 131 7.56 1.71 -10.78
N ILE A 132 7.78 2.61 -9.82
CA ILE A 132 8.58 2.34 -8.62
C ILE A 132 8.09 1.09 -7.87
N HIS A 133 6.76 0.94 -7.68
CA HIS A 133 6.23 -0.13 -6.85
C HIS A 133 6.27 -1.49 -7.56
N SER A 134 5.94 -1.56 -8.85
CA SER A 134 6.07 -2.80 -9.63
C SER A 134 7.51 -3.27 -9.66
N TYR A 135 8.47 -2.37 -9.96
CA TYR A 135 9.88 -2.72 -9.95
C TYR A 135 10.35 -3.30 -8.62
N ASN A 136 10.03 -2.60 -7.51
CA ASN A 136 10.46 -3.06 -6.18
C ASN A 136 9.78 -4.37 -5.75
N ARG A 137 8.49 -4.56 -6.05
CA ARG A 137 7.81 -5.83 -5.78
C ARG A 137 8.47 -6.99 -6.49
N GLU A 138 8.80 -6.81 -7.77
CA GLU A 138 9.35 -7.88 -8.60
C GLU A 138 10.83 -8.14 -8.35
N THR A 139 11.63 -7.12 -8.03
CA THR A 139 13.09 -7.23 -7.98
C THR A 139 13.71 -7.10 -6.59
N MET A 140 13.10 -6.33 -5.67
CA MET A 140 13.74 -5.96 -4.40
C MET A 140 13.04 -6.57 -3.18
N SER A 141 11.72 -6.80 -3.22
CA SER A 141 10.98 -7.36 -2.10
C SER A 141 11.46 -8.76 -1.73
N GLY A 142 11.23 -9.18 -0.50
CA GLY A 142 11.54 -10.51 0.02
C GLY A 142 11.01 -10.66 1.44
N CYS A 143 10.62 -11.86 1.81
CA CYS A 143 10.01 -12.13 3.11
C CYS A 143 10.96 -11.80 4.26
N GLY A 144 10.47 -10.98 5.19
CA GLY A 144 11.24 -10.50 6.34
C GLY A 144 12.13 -9.31 6.08
N ARG A 145 12.18 -8.76 4.87
CA ARG A 145 12.94 -7.54 4.53
C ARG A 145 12.24 -6.27 4.97
N MET A 146 13.03 -5.20 5.11
CA MET A 146 12.55 -3.83 5.28
C MET A 146 13.09 -2.93 4.16
N ILE A 147 12.19 -2.16 3.52
CA ILE A 147 12.52 -1.22 2.44
C ILE A 147 11.98 0.16 2.80
N LEU A 148 12.83 1.20 2.67
CA LEU A 148 12.43 2.59 2.83
C LEU A 148 12.30 3.26 1.47
N GLY A 149 11.17 3.90 1.21
CA GLY A 149 10.92 4.61 -0.04
C GLY A 149 10.56 6.07 0.18
N SER A 150 10.87 6.90 -0.81
CA SER A 150 10.46 8.31 -0.82
C SER A 150 9.05 8.55 -1.37
N ASP A 151 8.36 7.48 -1.74
CA ASP A 151 6.97 7.50 -2.16
C ASP A 151 6.07 6.99 -1.03
N SER A 152 4.97 7.69 -0.77
CA SER A 152 4.02 7.34 0.30
C SER A 152 3.39 5.96 0.13
N HIS A 153 3.27 5.47 -1.12
CA HIS A 153 2.73 4.16 -1.44
C HIS A 153 3.79 3.04 -1.43
N THR A 154 4.93 3.27 -0.80
CA THR A 154 5.93 2.21 -0.56
C THR A 154 5.38 1.20 0.44
N ARG A 155 4.62 0.23 -0.07
CA ARG A 155 3.93 -0.85 0.64
C ARG A 155 4.12 -2.16 -0.12
N TYR A 156 4.82 -3.11 0.50
CA TYR A 156 5.13 -4.42 -0.10
C TYR A 156 4.86 -5.57 0.89
N GLY A 157 3.98 -5.29 1.87
CA GLY A 157 3.61 -6.22 2.93
C GLY A 157 3.03 -7.52 2.42
N ALA A 158 2.24 -7.48 1.33
CA ALA A 158 1.67 -8.67 0.69
C ALA A 158 2.73 -9.68 0.21
N LEU A 159 3.96 -9.21 -0.01
CA LEU A 159 5.13 -10.02 -0.36
C LEU A 159 6.05 -10.30 0.84
N GLY A 160 5.56 -10.16 2.06
CA GLY A 160 6.34 -10.38 3.28
C GLY A 160 7.42 -9.33 3.54
N THR A 161 7.39 -8.18 2.86
CA THR A 161 8.35 -7.10 3.03
C THR A 161 7.71 -5.91 3.76
N MET A 162 8.20 -5.57 4.94
CA MET A 162 7.75 -4.38 5.65
C MET A 162 8.36 -3.14 4.99
N ALA A 163 7.56 -2.45 4.18
CA ALA A 163 8.00 -1.30 3.43
C ALA A 163 7.37 -0.02 3.99
N VAL A 164 8.17 1.04 4.05
CA VAL A 164 7.79 2.32 4.66
C VAL A 164 8.01 3.44 3.68
N GLY A 165 7.00 4.28 3.49
CA GLY A 165 7.11 5.52 2.72
C GLY A 165 7.40 6.70 3.63
N GLU A 166 8.49 7.45 3.36
CA GLU A 166 8.94 8.55 4.20
C GLU A 166 9.44 9.74 3.39
N GLY A 167 9.63 10.85 4.04
CA GLY A 167 10.23 12.03 3.45
C GLY A 167 11.71 11.85 3.11
N GLY A 168 12.19 12.59 2.11
CA GLY A 168 13.56 12.49 1.60
C GLY A 168 14.67 12.66 2.64
N GLY A 169 14.41 13.37 3.75
CA GLY A 169 15.34 13.51 4.86
C GLY A 169 15.72 12.18 5.52
N GLU A 170 14.76 11.28 5.67
CA GLU A 170 15.00 9.95 6.27
C GLU A 170 15.84 9.07 5.33
N LEU A 171 15.58 9.14 4.02
CA LEU A 171 16.40 8.42 3.04
C LEU A 171 17.84 8.97 3.01
N ALA A 172 18.01 10.29 3.07
CA ALA A 172 19.34 10.91 3.13
C ALA A 172 20.12 10.44 4.38
N LYS A 173 19.47 10.25 5.52
CA LYS A 173 20.10 9.67 6.72
C LYS A 173 20.62 8.25 6.47
N GLN A 174 19.83 7.41 5.76
CA GLN A 174 20.27 6.03 5.42
C GLN A 174 21.52 6.09 4.52
N LEU A 175 21.58 7.03 3.57
CA LEU A 175 22.73 7.18 2.66
C LEU A 175 24.02 7.64 3.35
N VAL A 176 23.94 8.17 4.56
CA VAL A 176 25.11 8.48 5.40
C VAL A 176 25.27 7.52 6.58
N GLY A 177 24.66 6.34 6.47
CA GLY A 177 24.83 5.24 7.42
C GLY A 177 24.12 5.42 8.77
N ARG A 178 23.22 6.40 8.90
CA ARG A 178 22.43 6.61 10.12
C ARG A 178 21.23 5.65 10.18
N THR A 179 20.65 5.51 11.37
CA THR A 179 19.47 4.71 11.63
C THR A 179 18.18 5.53 11.47
N TYR A 180 17.07 4.84 11.28
CA TYR A 180 15.72 5.40 11.40
C TYR A 180 15.24 5.13 12.82
N ASP A 181 15.12 6.20 13.60
CA ASP A 181 14.87 6.13 15.04
C ASP A 181 13.42 6.49 15.35
N PHE A 182 12.69 5.59 16.01
CA PHE A 182 11.29 5.81 16.40
C PHE A 182 10.84 4.87 17.52
N ALA A 183 9.74 5.25 18.21
CA ALA A 183 9.10 4.39 19.18
C ALA A 183 8.42 3.19 18.50
N ARG A 184 8.53 2.00 19.07
CA ARG A 184 7.91 0.79 18.53
C ARG A 184 6.42 1.02 18.30
N PRO A 185 5.90 0.82 17.08
CA PRO A 185 4.50 1.03 16.76
C PRO A 185 3.63 -0.08 17.33
N GLY A 186 2.38 0.24 17.64
CA GLY A 186 1.36 -0.76 17.89
C GLY A 186 1.04 -1.55 16.62
N VAL A 187 0.45 -2.73 16.79
CA VAL A 187 0.08 -3.64 15.70
C VAL A 187 -1.42 -3.90 15.73
N ILE A 188 -2.08 -3.70 14.59
CA ILE A 188 -3.51 -3.97 14.41
C ILE A 188 -3.69 -5.17 13.51
N ALA A 189 -4.44 -6.18 13.97
CA ALA A 189 -4.83 -7.30 13.12
C ALA A 189 -5.86 -6.84 12.08
N ILE A 190 -5.58 -7.12 10.81
CA ILE A 190 -6.57 -7.03 9.73
C ILE A 190 -6.99 -8.46 9.43
N TYR A 191 -8.07 -8.88 10.08
CA TYR A 191 -8.51 -10.28 10.07
C TYR A 191 -9.52 -10.51 8.96
N LEU A 192 -9.09 -11.24 7.93
CA LEU A 192 -9.88 -11.51 6.73
C LEU A 192 -10.50 -12.90 6.79
N THR A 193 -11.80 -12.98 6.51
CA THR A 193 -12.54 -14.24 6.35
C THR A 193 -13.30 -14.26 5.03
N GLY A 194 -13.83 -15.42 4.66
CA GLY A 194 -14.66 -15.55 3.47
C GLY A 194 -13.90 -15.38 2.15
N ARG A 195 -14.65 -15.00 1.12
CA ARG A 195 -14.15 -14.81 -0.25
C ARG A 195 -14.89 -13.64 -0.90
N PRO A 196 -14.21 -12.78 -1.68
CA PRO A 196 -14.90 -11.73 -2.43
C PRO A 196 -15.95 -12.30 -3.38
N ARG A 197 -17.06 -11.59 -3.50
CA ARG A 197 -18.11 -11.94 -4.47
C ARG A 197 -17.64 -11.60 -5.91
N PRO A 198 -18.19 -12.24 -6.93
CA PRO A 198 -17.96 -11.83 -8.32
C PRO A 198 -18.28 -10.33 -8.50
N GLY A 199 -17.40 -9.58 -9.17
CA GLY A 199 -17.53 -8.14 -9.39
C GLY A 199 -16.96 -7.27 -8.27
N VAL A 200 -16.55 -7.84 -7.13
CA VAL A 200 -15.86 -7.12 -6.05
C VAL A 200 -14.35 -7.22 -6.25
N GLY A 201 -13.71 -6.09 -6.47
CA GLY A 201 -12.28 -5.98 -6.71
C GLY A 201 -11.47 -5.63 -5.46
N PRO A 202 -10.13 -5.60 -5.57
CA PRO A 202 -9.27 -5.27 -4.45
C PRO A 202 -9.48 -3.84 -3.92
N HIS A 203 -9.84 -2.89 -4.80
CA HIS A 203 -10.14 -1.53 -4.38
C HIS A 203 -11.39 -1.44 -3.51
N ASP A 204 -12.40 -2.26 -3.75
CA ASP A 204 -13.60 -2.29 -2.90
C ASP A 204 -13.26 -2.66 -1.47
N VAL A 205 -12.39 -3.66 -1.30
CA VAL A 205 -11.90 -4.08 0.02
C VAL A 205 -11.04 -2.97 0.66
N ALA A 206 -10.10 -2.41 -0.10
CA ALA A 206 -9.22 -1.35 0.39
C ALA A 206 -9.98 -0.09 0.81
N LEU A 207 -10.95 0.34 0.01
CA LEU A 207 -11.80 1.49 0.30
C LEU A 207 -12.70 1.23 1.51
N SER A 208 -13.24 0.02 1.65
CA SER A 208 -14.02 -0.38 2.84
C SER A 208 -13.18 -0.28 4.11
N ILE A 209 -11.91 -0.71 4.07
CA ILE A 209 -10.97 -0.55 5.18
C ILE A 209 -10.73 0.93 5.45
N CYS A 210 -10.35 1.69 4.40
CA CYS A 210 -10.02 3.10 4.52
C CYS A 210 -11.18 3.92 5.14
N GLY A 211 -12.39 3.71 4.66
CA GLY A 211 -13.60 4.34 5.19
C GLY A 211 -13.84 4.04 6.68
N ALA A 212 -13.56 2.81 7.11
CA ALA A 212 -13.77 2.39 8.48
C ALA A 212 -12.73 2.95 9.47
N VAL A 213 -11.46 3.11 9.05
CA VAL A 213 -10.34 3.35 10.00
C VAL A 213 -9.74 4.75 9.94
N TYR A 214 -9.97 5.51 8.84
CA TYR A 214 -9.28 6.79 8.65
C TYR A 214 -9.77 7.89 9.60
N LYS A 215 -11.08 8.13 9.65
CA LYS A 215 -11.67 9.27 10.39
C LYS A 215 -11.44 9.17 11.90
N ASN A 216 -11.37 7.96 12.44
CA ASN A 216 -11.14 7.70 13.87
C ASN A 216 -9.65 7.49 14.20
N GLY A 217 -8.77 7.43 13.19
CA GLY A 217 -7.34 7.21 13.38
C GLY A 217 -6.98 5.83 13.93
N TYR A 218 -7.84 4.81 13.74
CA TYR A 218 -7.72 3.50 14.37
C TYR A 218 -6.37 2.81 14.12
N VAL A 219 -5.85 2.94 12.91
CA VAL A 219 -4.56 2.36 12.48
C VAL A 219 -3.44 3.41 12.36
N LYS A 220 -3.70 4.67 12.71
CA LYS A 220 -2.74 5.76 12.54
C LYS A 220 -1.41 5.47 13.24
N ASN A 221 -0.30 5.56 12.50
CA ASN A 221 1.07 5.30 12.98
C ASN A 221 1.28 3.88 13.55
N LYS A 222 0.43 2.92 13.21
CA LYS A 222 0.54 1.52 13.60
C LYS A 222 0.87 0.64 12.40
N VAL A 223 1.27 -0.59 12.64
CA VAL A 223 1.43 -1.60 11.59
C VAL A 223 0.10 -2.33 11.41
N MET A 224 -0.33 -2.46 10.16
CA MET A 224 -1.46 -3.32 9.78
C MET A 224 -0.94 -4.70 9.44
N GLU A 225 -1.24 -5.70 10.28
CA GLU A 225 -0.85 -7.09 10.06
C GLU A 225 -2.03 -7.90 9.54
N PHE A 226 -1.97 -8.30 8.26
CA PHE A 226 -3.04 -9.02 7.58
C PHE A 226 -2.94 -10.51 7.87
N VAL A 227 -3.98 -11.02 8.49
CA VAL A 227 -4.10 -12.39 9.00
C VAL A 227 -5.50 -12.97 8.71
N GLY A 228 -5.69 -14.23 9.01
CA GLY A 228 -6.99 -14.90 8.88
C GLY A 228 -7.15 -15.73 7.62
N PRO A 229 -8.14 -16.64 7.61
CA PRO A 229 -8.28 -17.67 6.58
C PRO A 229 -8.70 -17.13 5.21
N GLY A 230 -9.27 -15.93 5.14
CA GLY A 230 -9.69 -15.28 3.88
C GLY A 230 -8.52 -14.98 2.94
N ILE A 231 -7.31 -14.80 3.48
CA ILE A 231 -6.12 -14.48 2.67
C ILE A 231 -5.85 -15.55 1.61
N ALA A 232 -6.01 -16.81 1.95
CA ALA A 232 -5.80 -17.92 1.01
C ALA A 232 -6.72 -17.86 -0.24
N ASN A 233 -7.83 -17.13 -0.17
CA ASN A 233 -8.75 -16.94 -1.28
C ASN A 233 -8.34 -15.81 -2.25
N LEU A 234 -7.36 -14.97 -1.88
CA LEU A 234 -6.94 -13.80 -2.65
C LEU A 234 -5.74 -14.13 -3.55
N PRO A 235 -5.78 -13.80 -4.87
CA PRO A 235 -4.60 -13.80 -5.74
C PRO A 235 -3.55 -12.80 -5.26
N MET A 236 -2.29 -12.93 -5.70
CA MET A 236 -1.22 -12.02 -5.25
C MET A 236 -1.42 -10.59 -5.72
N GLU A 237 -1.89 -10.36 -6.95
CA GLU A 237 -2.17 -9.01 -7.43
C GLU A 237 -3.29 -8.35 -6.62
N TYR A 238 -4.30 -9.11 -6.20
CA TYR A 238 -5.36 -8.63 -5.33
C TYR A 238 -4.82 -8.19 -3.97
N ARG A 239 -3.92 -8.99 -3.35
CA ARG A 239 -3.26 -8.63 -2.08
C ARG A 239 -2.38 -7.39 -2.24
N ASN A 240 -1.58 -7.31 -3.32
CA ASN A 240 -0.73 -6.16 -3.61
C ASN A 240 -1.53 -4.87 -3.79
N ALA A 241 -2.71 -4.95 -4.42
CA ALA A 241 -3.57 -3.79 -4.64
C ALA A 241 -4.23 -3.31 -3.32
N ILE A 242 -4.65 -4.21 -2.43
CA ILE A 242 -5.10 -3.82 -1.08
C ILE A 242 -3.94 -3.22 -0.30
N ASP A 243 -2.78 -3.87 -0.32
CA ASP A 243 -1.62 -3.50 0.48
C ASP A 243 -1.13 -2.08 0.17
N VAL A 244 -1.04 -1.71 -1.10
CA VAL A 244 -0.60 -0.36 -1.51
C VAL A 244 -1.57 0.72 -1.04
N MET A 245 -2.86 0.43 -0.98
CA MET A 245 -3.89 1.37 -0.52
C MET A 245 -3.90 1.56 1.01
N THR A 246 -3.16 0.75 1.78
CA THR A 246 -3.05 0.95 3.23
C THR A 246 -2.43 2.30 3.58
N THR A 247 -1.66 2.91 2.67
CA THR A 247 -1.11 4.26 2.88
C THR A 247 -2.20 5.29 3.13
N GLU A 248 -3.36 5.15 2.49
CA GLU A 248 -4.50 6.06 2.64
C GLU A 248 -5.17 5.97 4.02
N THR A 249 -4.79 5.00 4.84
CA THR A 249 -5.26 4.84 6.21
C THR A 249 -4.39 5.57 7.24
N THR A 250 -3.27 6.17 6.81
CA THR A 250 -2.23 6.75 7.67
C THR A 250 -1.52 5.73 8.57
N CYS A 251 -1.57 4.44 8.26
CA CYS A 251 -0.76 3.44 8.97
C CYS A 251 0.73 3.66 8.70
N TRP A 252 1.59 3.21 9.62
CA TRP A 252 3.03 3.32 9.45
C TRP A 252 3.56 2.35 8.39
N SER A 253 3.09 1.10 8.43
CA SER A 253 3.42 0.06 7.44
C SER A 253 2.37 -1.05 7.46
N SER A 254 2.55 -2.03 6.58
CA SER A 254 1.72 -3.24 6.49
C SER A 254 2.59 -4.48 6.33
N ILE A 255 2.05 -5.64 6.76
CA ILE A 255 2.67 -6.95 6.58
C ILE A 255 1.58 -8.02 6.50
N TRP A 256 1.79 -9.06 5.71
CA TRP A 256 0.83 -10.13 5.48
C TRP A 256 1.45 -11.49 5.77
N VAL A 257 0.63 -12.44 6.16
CA VAL A 257 1.02 -13.86 6.12
C VAL A 257 1.37 -14.25 4.68
N THR A 258 2.41 -15.07 4.53
CA THR A 258 2.86 -15.55 3.23
C THR A 258 2.49 -17.01 3.03
N ASP A 259 2.23 -17.41 1.80
CA ASP A 259 1.77 -18.75 1.43
C ASP A 259 2.36 -19.20 0.09
N GLU A 260 1.88 -20.34 -0.44
CA GLU A 260 2.32 -20.85 -1.75
C GLU A 260 2.08 -19.87 -2.91
N LYS A 261 1.08 -18.97 -2.82
CA LYS A 261 0.88 -17.93 -3.85
C LYS A 261 2.01 -16.90 -3.81
N THR A 262 2.46 -16.53 -2.61
CA THR A 262 3.63 -15.64 -2.44
C THR A 262 4.90 -16.31 -2.97
N LYS A 263 5.08 -17.60 -2.69
CA LYS A 263 6.20 -18.39 -3.21
C LYS A 263 6.19 -18.47 -4.72
N ASN A 264 5.02 -18.74 -5.31
CA ASN A 264 4.86 -18.78 -6.76
C ASN A 264 5.17 -17.42 -7.41
N TYR A 265 4.74 -16.32 -6.80
CA TYR A 265 5.06 -14.98 -7.28
C TYR A 265 6.58 -14.77 -7.38
N PHE A 266 7.34 -15.06 -6.32
CA PHE A 266 8.80 -14.95 -6.36
C PHE A 266 9.43 -15.91 -7.36
N THR A 267 8.88 -17.12 -7.51
CA THR A 267 9.40 -18.12 -8.46
C THR A 267 9.24 -17.66 -9.91
N ILE A 268 8.07 -17.11 -10.27
CA ILE A 268 7.82 -16.57 -11.61
C ILE A 268 8.78 -15.41 -11.93
N HIS A 269 9.12 -14.60 -10.93
CA HIS A 269 10.08 -13.50 -11.10
C HIS A 269 11.55 -13.92 -10.95
N GLY A 270 11.85 -15.23 -10.96
CA GLY A 270 13.21 -15.76 -10.89
C GLY A 270 13.90 -15.56 -9.54
N ARG A 271 13.12 -15.39 -8.45
CA ARG A 271 13.62 -15.09 -7.10
C ARG A 271 13.05 -16.03 -6.04
N PRO A 272 13.08 -17.35 -6.23
CA PRO A 272 12.49 -18.30 -5.26
C PRO A 272 13.09 -18.17 -3.87
N ASP A 273 14.37 -17.79 -3.76
CA ASP A 273 15.07 -17.61 -2.48
C ASP A 273 14.61 -16.37 -1.67
N ALA A 274 13.82 -15.48 -2.29
CA ALA A 274 13.22 -14.35 -1.60
C ALA A 274 11.99 -14.76 -0.77
N TYR A 275 11.48 -15.97 -0.97
CA TYR A 275 10.37 -16.51 -0.20
C TYR A 275 10.81 -17.10 1.13
N LYS A 276 10.03 -16.79 2.14
CA LYS A 276 10.02 -17.46 3.43
C LYS A 276 8.57 -17.52 3.91
N GLU A 277 8.17 -18.65 4.47
CA GLU A 277 6.89 -18.75 5.16
C GLU A 277 6.87 -17.84 6.39
N MET A 278 5.86 -16.98 6.46
CA MET A 278 5.69 -16.01 7.54
C MET A 278 4.26 -16.07 8.05
N HIS A 279 4.13 -16.27 9.34
CA HIS A 279 2.86 -16.26 10.08
C HIS A 279 3.11 -15.79 11.52
N PRO A 280 2.08 -15.28 12.23
CA PRO A 280 2.19 -15.01 13.66
C PRO A 280 2.49 -16.30 14.43
N ALA A 281 3.07 -16.17 15.61
CA ALA A 281 3.23 -17.28 16.53
C ALA A 281 1.88 -17.88 16.96
N ASP A 282 1.91 -19.06 17.60
CA ASP A 282 0.70 -19.76 18.07
C ASP A 282 -0.18 -18.88 18.97
N VAL A 283 0.42 -17.92 19.66
CA VAL A 283 -0.26 -16.88 20.41
C VAL A 283 0.33 -15.53 20.04
N ALA A 284 -0.43 -14.70 19.37
CA ALA A 284 -0.06 -13.32 19.04
C ALA A 284 -1.09 -12.36 19.63
N TYR A 285 -0.62 -11.20 20.13
CA TYR A 285 -1.49 -10.13 20.63
C TYR A 285 -1.41 -8.91 19.72
N TYR A 286 -2.57 -8.34 19.43
CA TYR A 286 -2.74 -7.13 18.65
C TYR A 286 -3.47 -6.05 19.47
N ASP A 287 -3.08 -4.79 19.28
CA ASP A 287 -3.68 -3.64 19.99
C ASP A 287 -5.11 -3.31 19.53
N GLY A 288 -5.63 -4.05 18.57
CA GLY A 288 -6.98 -3.98 18.03
C GLY A 288 -7.13 -4.88 16.83
N CYS A 289 -8.35 -4.95 16.30
CA CYS A 289 -8.66 -5.78 15.14
C CYS A 289 -9.66 -5.08 14.21
N VAL A 290 -9.36 -5.12 12.93
CA VAL A 290 -10.30 -4.83 11.85
C VAL A 290 -10.73 -6.17 11.26
N TYR A 291 -11.95 -6.59 11.59
CA TYR A 291 -12.53 -7.84 11.08
C TYR A 291 -13.29 -7.57 9.79
N ILE A 292 -13.03 -8.36 8.76
CA ILE A 292 -13.65 -8.24 7.45
C ILE A 292 -14.07 -9.62 6.94
N ASP A 293 -15.36 -9.81 6.76
CA ASP A 293 -15.87 -10.90 5.94
C ASP A 293 -15.91 -10.43 4.48
N LEU A 294 -14.98 -10.94 3.67
CA LEU A 294 -14.84 -10.58 2.26
C LEU A 294 -16.12 -10.85 1.44
N SER A 295 -16.97 -11.79 1.90
CA SER A 295 -18.23 -12.13 1.22
C SER A 295 -19.30 -11.04 1.37
N THR A 296 -19.13 -10.13 2.33
CA THR A 296 -20.07 -9.03 2.62
C THR A 296 -19.61 -7.69 2.04
N VAL A 297 -18.41 -7.63 1.47
CA VAL A 297 -17.94 -6.40 0.80
C VAL A 297 -18.74 -6.19 -0.48
N GLU A 298 -19.13 -4.93 -0.72
CA GLU A 298 -19.86 -4.50 -1.89
C GLU A 298 -18.97 -3.64 -2.80
N SER A 299 -19.37 -3.50 -4.06
CA SER A 299 -18.71 -2.57 -4.98
C SER A 299 -18.80 -1.15 -4.41
N THR A 300 -17.66 -0.51 -4.26
CA THR A 300 -17.48 0.72 -3.47
C THR A 300 -16.83 1.80 -4.33
N ILE A 301 -17.24 3.04 -4.12
CA ILE A 301 -16.64 4.22 -4.74
C ILE A 301 -16.10 5.15 -3.66
N ALA A 302 -14.96 5.78 -3.92
CA ALA A 302 -14.45 6.89 -3.14
C ALA A 302 -14.84 8.21 -3.79
N MET A 303 -15.53 9.07 -3.05
CA MET A 303 -15.87 10.41 -3.50
C MET A 303 -14.73 11.39 -3.16
N PRO A 304 -14.60 12.52 -3.90
CA PRO A 304 -13.62 13.54 -3.51
C PRO A 304 -13.81 13.95 -2.03
N MET A 305 -12.82 14.27 -1.27
CA MET A 305 -11.42 14.65 -1.56
C MET A 305 -10.41 13.60 -1.07
N HIS A 306 -10.87 12.56 -0.39
CA HIS A 306 -10.01 11.55 0.23
C HIS A 306 -10.62 10.15 0.05
N PRO A 307 -9.81 9.09 -0.14
CA PRO A 307 -10.30 7.71 -0.28
C PRO A 307 -11.17 7.18 0.85
N SER A 308 -11.18 7.83 2.02
CA SER A 308 -12.10 7.49 3.11
C SER A 308 -13.54 8.02 2.95
N ASN A 309 -13.79 8.86 1.94
CA ASN A 309 -15.14 9.28 1.61
C ASN A 309 -15.83 8.20 0.76
N THR A 310 -16.03 7.03 1.37
CA THR A 310 -16.52 5.83 0.68
C THR A 310 -18.01 5.67 0.82
N TYR A 311 -18.60 5.22 -0.27
CA TYR A 311 -19.99 4.79 -0.37
C TYR A 311 -20.03 3.51 -1.20
N THR A 312 -20.96 2.61 -0.92
CA THR A 312 -21.25 1.56 -1.90
C THR A 312 -21.86 2.19 -3.16
N ILE A 313 -21.70 1.55 -4.31
CA ILE A 313 -22.33 2.01 -5.54
C ILE A 313 -23.86 2.09 -5.36
N HIS A 314 -24.42 1.16 -4.59
CA HIS A 314 -25.85 1.14 -4.27
C HIS A 314 -26.28 2.36 -3.45
N GLU A 315 -25.54 2.69 -2.36
CA GLU A 315 -25.81 3.89 -1.57
C GLU A 315 -25.73 5.16 -2.39
N LEU A 316 -24.73 5.28 -3.30
CA LEU A 316 -24.61 6.41 -4.20
C LEU A 316 -25.79 6.49 -5.17
N GLN A 317 -26.27 5.37 -5.70
CA GLN A 317 -27.41 5.35 -6.62
C GLN A 317 -28.73 5.75 -5.94
N GLU A 318 -28.91 5.33 -4.69
CA GLU A 318 -30.15 5.65 -3.94
C GLU A 318 -30.18 7.07 -3.39
N ASN A 319 -29.00 7.65 -3.07
CA ASN A 319 -28.88 8.92 -2.35
C ASN A 319 -27.96 9.92 -3.06
N ALA A 320 -27.90 9.88 -4.39
CA ALA A 320 -26.93 10.64 -5.18
C ALA A 320 -27.00 12.15 -4.88
N GLU A 321 -28.18 12.74 -4.83
CA GLU A 321 -28.36 14.17 -4.60
C GLU A 321 -27.77 14.62 -3.25
N ASP A 322 -28.12 13.95 -2.16
CA ASP A 322 -27.65 14.28 -0.83
C ASP A 322 -26.14 14.08 -0.69
N ILE A 323 -25.60 12.97 -1.26
CA ILE A 323 -24.17 12.67 -1.23
C ILE A 323 -23.37 13.73 -2.01
N LEU A 324 -23.81 14.10 -3.21
CA LEU A 324 -23.12 15.09 -4.04
C LEU A 324 -23.15 16.48 -3.39
N HIS A 325 -24.28 16.90 -2.81
CA HIS A 325 -24.36 18.13 -2.04
C HIS A 325 -23.42 18.13 -0.84
N LEU A 326 -23.40 17.06 -0.06
CA LEU A 326 -22.50 16.94 1.10
C LEU A 326 -21.02 17.07 0.69
N ILE A 327 -20.61 16.39 -0.39
CA ILE A 327 -19.23 16.42 -0.88
C ILE A 327 -18.86 17.82 -1.39
N GLN A 328 -19.74 18.43 -2.21
CA GLN A 328 -19.55 19.77 -2.76
C GLN A 328 -19.40 20.82 -1.67
N ASP A 329 -20.30 20.82 -0.70
CA ASP A 329 -20.30 21.78 0.40
C ASP A 329 -19.04 21.64 1.28
N ASN A 330 -18.63 20.40 1.58
CA ASN A 330 -17.42 20.15 2.33
C ASN A 330 -16.17 20.62 1.58
N ALA A 331 -16.07 20.35 0.30
CA ALA A 331 -14.95 20.80 -0.54
C ALA A 331 -14.88 22.33 -0.59
N ASN A 332 -16.00 22.99 -0.84
CA ASN A 332 -16.06 24.44 -0.95
C ASN A 332 -15.80 25.16 0.41
N LYS A 333 -16.07 24.49 1.54
CA LYS A 333 -15.70 25.00 2.87
C LYS A 333 -14.21 24.82 3.18
N GLN A 334 -13.63 23.68 2.78
CA GLN A 334 -12.24 23.33 3.14
C GLN A 334 -11.21 24.05 2.27
N ILE A 335 -11.51 24.28 1.00
CA ILE A 335 -10.58 24.88 0.05
C ILE A 335 -11.01 26.31 -0.26
N LYS A 336 -10.25 27.27 0.29
CA LYS A 336 -10.52 28.69 0.08
C LYS A 336 -10.50 29.04 -1.41
N GLY A 337 -11.63 29.55 -1.92
CA GLY A 337 -11.79 29.94 -3.32
C GLY A 337 -12.17 28.79 -4.26
N ALA A 338 -12.36 27.57 -3.75
CA ALA A 338 -12.92 26.48 -4.53
C ALA A 338 -14.35 26.79 -4.97
N LYS A 339 -14.68 26.35 -6.18
CA LYS A 339 -16.03 26.39 -6.73
C LYS A 339 -16.31 25.01 -7.34
N MET A 340 -16.26 23.98 -6.49
CA MET A 340 -16.63 22.65 -6.92
C MET A 340 -18.12 22.63 -7.22
N ASP A 341 -18.46 22.10 -8.39
CA ASP A 341 -19.84 21.89 -8.84
C ASP A 341 -20.00 20.44 -9.31
N ILE A 342 -20.07 19.52 -8.35
CA ILE A 342 -20.26 18.10 -8.60
C ILE A 342 -21.75 17.75 -8.68
N VAL A 343 -22.62 18.58 -8.12
CA VAL A 343 -24.08 18.39 -8.18
C VAL A 343 -24.60 18.51 -9.61
N SER A 344 -23.94 19.31 -10.46
CA SER A 344 -24.26 19.42 -11.90
C SER A 344 -24.06 18.11 -12.68
N LYS A 345 -23.41 17.11 -12.09
CA LYS A 345 -23.26 15.75 -12.67
C LYS A 345 -24.49 14.86 -12.44
N LEU A 346 -25.47 15.33 -11.68
CA LEU A 346 -26.71 14.60 -11.48
C LEU A 346 -27.70 14.88 -12.64
N HIS A 347 -28.02 13.85 -13.40
CA HIS A 347 -28.98 13.92 -14.51
C HIS A 347 -30.00 12.79 -14.35
N ASP A 348 -31.28 13.13 -14.27
CA ASP A 348 -32.40 12.18 -14.16
C ASP A 348 -32.20 11.13 -13.00
N GLY A 349 -31.65 11.58 -11.86
CA GLY A 349 -31.39 10.75 -10.70
C GLY A 349 -30.11 9.86 -10.80
N ALA A 350 -29.36 9.98 -11.89
CA ALA A 350 -28.11 9.23 -12.09
C ALA A 350 -26.89 10.17 -12.09
N VAL A 351 -25.77 9.71 -11.54
CA VAL A 351 -24.50 10.43 -11.58
C VAL A 351 -23.81 10.14 -12.91
N TRP A 352 -23.58 11.17 -13.71
CA TRP A 352 -22.90 11.08 -14.99
C TRP A 352 -21.41 11.32 -14.84
N VAL A 353 -20.62 10.56 -15.58
CA VAL A 353 -19.16 10.70 -15.69
C VAL A 353 -18.76 10.77 -17.16
N GLU A 354 -17.76 11.59 -17.48
CA GLU A 354 -17.29 11.78 -18.85
C GLU A 354 -16.01 10.97 -19.15
N GLN A 355 -15.28 10.57 -18.11
CA GLN A 355 -14.02 9.87 -18.28
C GLN A 355 -13.84 8.76 -17.25
N GLY A 356 -13.28 7.65 -17.70
CA GLY A 356 -12.84 6.54 -16.86
C GLY A 356 -11.39 6.20 -17.14
N GLU A 357 -10.65 5.81 -16.11
CA GLU A 357 -9.27 5.34 -16.23
C GLU A 357 -9.06 4.04 -15.46
N ILE A 358 -8.38 3.09 -16.09
CA ILE A 358 -7.85 1.88 -15.44
C ILE A 358 -6.33 1.99 -15.51
N ALA A 359 -5.68 2.34 -14.40
CA ALA A 359 -4.28 2.72 -14.40
C ALA A 359 -3.59 2.46 -13.07
N GLY A 360 -2.28 2.68 -13.04
CA GLY A 360 -1.45 2.67 -11.84
C GLY A 360 -1.02 1.28 -11.37
N CYS A 361 -0.16 1.28 -10.35
CA CYS A 361 0.44 0.07 -9.77
C CYS A 361 -0.55 -0.82 -8.99
N ALA A 362 -1.76 -0.32 -8.74
CA ALA A 362 -2.85 -1.07 -8.10
C ALA A 362 -3.97 -1.42 -9.09
N GLY A 363 -4.33 -0.48 -10.01
CA GLY A 363 -5.44 -0.66 -10.95
C GLY A 363 -5.03 -1.25 -12.29
N GLY A 364 -3.83 -0.91 -12.80
CA GLY A 364 -3.32 -1.34 -14.10
C GLY A 364 -2.61 -2.70 -14.12
N THR A 365 -2.82 -3.55 -13.10
CA THR A 365 -2.22 -4.89 -13.05
C THR A 365 -2.89 -5.84 -14.04
N PHE A 366 -2.19 -6.94 -14.38
CA PHE A 366 -2.65 -7.88 -15.39
C PHE A 366 -4.03 -8.47 -15.08
N ASP A 367 -4.24 -8.94 -13.84
CA ASP A 367 -5.50 -9.54 -13.42
C ASP A 367 -6.67 -8.53 -13.50
N ASN A 368 -6.44 -7.27 -13.11
CA ASN A 368 -7.45 -6.21 -13.19
C ASN A 368 -7.80 -5.87 -14.65
N ILE A 369 -6.81 -5.81 -15.54
CA ILE A 369 -7.06 -5.55 -16.97
C ILE A 369 -7.82 -6.70 -17.61
N CYS A 370 -7.50 -7.97 -17.26
CA CYS A 370 -8.24 -9.13 -17.71
C CYS A 370 -9.70 -9.08 -17.22
N ALA A 371 -9.94 -8.75 -15.96
CA ALA A 371 -11.30 -8.60 -15.41
C ALA A 371 -12.07 -7.47 -16.12
N ALA A 372 -11.43 -6.33 -16.38
CA ALA A 372 -12.02 -5.24 -17.14
C ALA A 372 -12.35 -5.66 -18.60
N ALA A 373 -11.44 -6.39 -19.24
CA ALA A 373 -11.67 -6.91 -20.60
C ALA A 373 -12.87 -7.86 -20.66
N ASP A 374 -13.06 -8.71 -19.65
CA ASP A 374 -14.22 -9.61 -19.58
C ASP A 374 -15.54 -8.86 -19.41
N ILE A 375 -15.55 -7.79 -18.61
CA ILE A 375 -16.72 -6.92 -18.42
C ILE A 375 -17.04 -6.16 -19.71
N LEU A 376 -16.00 -5.64 -20.40
CA LEU A 376 -16.13 -4.81 -21.59
C LEU A 376 -16.36 -5.60 -22.88
N ARG A 377 -16.19 -6.92 -22.85
CA ARG A 377 -16.32 -7.78 -24.05
C ARG A 377 -17.66 -7.59 -24.75
N GLY A 378 -17.59 -7.18 -26.01
CA GLY A 378 -18.78 -6.89 -26.83
C GLY A 378 -19.57 -5.66 -26.40
N ARG A 379 -19.01 -4.80 -25.55
CA ARG A 379 -19.58 -3.52 -25.15
C ARG A 379 -18.94 -2.37 -25.91
N SER A 380 -19.59 -1.22 -25.90
CA SER A 380 -19.08 0.03 -26.46
C SER A 380 -19.04 1.10 -25.38
N CYS A 381 -18.04 1.98 -25.43
CA CYS A 381 -18.00 3.18 -24.60
C CYS A 381 -18.94 4.31 -25.10
N GLY A 382 -19.79 4.01 -26.08
CA GLY A 382 -20.78 4.96 -26.59
C GLY A 382 -20.28 5.76 -27.79
N ASN A 383 -20.78 6.99 -27.91
CA ASN A 383 -20.63 7.86 -29.07
C ASN A 383 -19.56 8.95 -28.92
N GLY A 384 -18.70 8.87 -27.94
CA GLY A 384 -17.66 9.87 -27.64
C GLY A 384 -18.01 10.84 -26.50
N ALA A 385 -19.19 10.73 -25.90
CA ALA A 385 -19.53 11.49 -24.68
C ALA A 385 -18.79 10.98 -23.44
N PHE A 386 -18.38 9.69 -23.43
CA PHE A 386 -17.55 9.07 -22.42
C PHE A 386 -16.27 8.54 -23.05
N SER A 387 -15.13 8.73 -22.39
CA SER A 387 -13.85 8.16 -22.78
C SER A 387 -13.33 7.20 -21.72
N LEU A 388 -12.78 6.05 -22.14
CA LEU A 388 -12.11 5.09 -21.26
C LEU A 388 -10.67 4.92 -21.71
N SER A 389 -9.75 5.19 -20.81
CA SER A 389 -8.31 4.99 -21.00
C SER A 389 -7.82 3.83 -20.15
N ILE A 390 -7.00 2.94 -20.71
CA ILE A 390 -6.41 1.80 -19.99
C ILE A 390 -4.90 1.88 -20.13
N TYR A 391 -4.22 2.00 -18.97
CA TYR A 391 -2.77 2.07 -18.86
C TYR A 391 -2.25 0.87 -18.08
N PRO A 392 -1.72 -0.18 -18.76
CA PRO A 392 -1.11 -1.29 -18.07
C PRO A 392 0.05 -0.84 -17.18
N ALA A 393 0.13 -1.37 -15.97
CA ALA A 393 1.31 -1.17 -15.14
C ALA A 393 2.51 -1.83 -15.85
N PRO A 394 3.59 -1.09 -16.14
CA PRO A 394 4.76 -1.69 -16.78
C PRO A 394 5.38 -2.72 -15.83
N CYS A 395 5.64 -3.92 -16.38
CA CYS A 395 6.43 -4.94 -15.71
C CYS A 395 7.85 -4.92 -16.30
N PRO A 396 8.91 -5.08 -15.49
CA PRO A 396 10.23 -5.34 -16.03
C PRO A 396 10.17 -6.57 -16.97
N PRO A 397 10.89 -6.57 -18.11
CA PRO A 397 10.92 -7.74 -18.96
C PRO A 397 11.44 -8.93 -18.16
N LEU A 398 10.66 -10.02 -18.15
CA LEU A 398 11.12 -11.30 -17.63
C LEU A 398 12.47 -11.59 -18.32
N ARG A 399 13.53 -11.76 -17.53
CA ARG A 399 14.81 -12.20 -18.10
C ARG A 399 14.59 -13.58 -18.71
N SER A 400 14.66 -13.65 -20.05
CA SER A 400 14.68 -14.90 -20.80
C SER A 400 15.94 -15.70 -20.48
#